data_046ab2e3a99e62ffde55eada28ea2890
#
_entry.id   046ab2e3a99e62ffde55eada28ea2890
#
_cell.length_a   1.000
_cell.length_b   1.000
_cell.length_c   1.000
_cell.angle_alpha   90.00
_cell.angle_beta   90.00
_cell.angle_gamma   90.00
#
_symmetry.space_group_name_H-M   'P 1'
#
loop_
_entity.id
_entity.type
_entity.pdbx_description
1 polymer ?
#
loop_
_entity_poly.entity_id
_entity_poly.type
_entity_poly.pdbx_seq_one_letter_code
_entity_poly.pdbx_strand_id
1 'polypeptide(L)'
;MPRVPRRPSDEARRGAYKPPGVDAARSRRRREDRLLALRRRNRDAGLFKRRREEPSLTPAPVVSPSDAAADATAPPPSSEPSSPPSSPPPADALRAAADAELEGLSEMVDKVWSDDAATQLEATVQFRKLLSDGKNSTMIKIIRADVLPRFAEFLSRQRPPQLQMEAAWVLTNIAASDYTLLVAECGAVPRLIELLESPDANIRHQATWALGNIAADMPSCREIVLDHGAVTPLLAQFKEDMKVSVLRTATWALSNLCFGKLPAEVQVKPILEIVSLLIHSADEKILADACWALYYICDGVEGGIQDALDAGVCPQLVKLLMHASANILLPVIMSLARISAGDDTQVQVIVEQGILPCLAQLLARNYPKIIKKQACLIVSNITAGSKDQIQSLMLML
;
A
#
# COMPACT_ATOMS: atom_id res chain seq x y z
N MET A 1 26.25 -21.83 -55.82
CA MET A 1 25.64 -20.69 -55.11
C MET A 1 25.63 -21.02 -53.62
N PRO A 2 26.27 -20.27 -52.76
CA PRO A 2 26.26 -20.54 -51.31
C PRO A 2 24.87 -20.26 -50.74
N ARG A 3 24.34 -21.19 -49.94
CA ARG A 3 23.05 -21.05 -49.22
C ARG A 3 23.17 -19.94 -48.18
N VAL A 4 22.35 -18.88 -48.33
CA VAL A 4 22.19 -17.89 -47.28
C VAL A 4 21.62 -18.57 -46.03
N PRO A 5 22.23 -18.40 -44.83
CA PRO A 5 21.73 -19.02 -43.62
C PRO A 5 20.34 -18.44 -43.31
N ARG A 6 19.37 -19.31 -43.02
CA ARG A 6 18.04 -18.91 -42.57
C ARG A 6 18.18 -18.15 -41.24
N ARG A 7 17.60 -16.95 -41.15
CA ARG A 7 17.53 -16.19 -39.89
C ARG A 7 16.72 -17.00 -38.87
N PRO A 8 17.13 -17.00 -37.59
CA PRO A 8 16.34 -17.61 -36.51
C PRO A 8 14.96 -16.99 -36.44
N SER A 9 13.95 -17.77 -36.03
CA SER A 9 12.59 -17.28 -35.80
C SER A 9 12.59 -16.22 -34.69
N ASP A 10 11.60 -15.32 -34.70
CA ASP A 10 11.49 -14.25 -33.71
C ASP A 10 11.41 -14.80 -32.27
N GLU A 11 10.84 -15.99 -32.11
CA GLU A 11 10.80 -16.72 -30.84
C GLU A 11 12.19 -17.22 -30.38
N ALA A 12 13.02 -17.69 -31.32
CA ALA A 12 14.41 -18.08 -31.04
C ALA A 12 15.28 -16.85 -30.69
N ARG A 13 15.01 -15.68 -31.27
CA ARG A 13 15.66 -14.41 -30.91
C ARG A 13 15.32 -13.96 -29.50
N ARG A 14 14.04 -14.00 -29.10
CA ARG A 14 13.60 -13.70 -27.74
C ARG A 14 14.21 -14.64 -26.71
N GLY A 15 14.36 -15.93 -27.04
CA GLY A 15 15.02 -16.93 -26.20
C GLY A 15 16.51 -16.69 -26.01
N ALA A 16 17.22 -16.19 -27.04
CA ALA A 16 18.65 -15.94 -27.00
C ALA A 16 19.03 -14.71 -26.14
N TYR A 17 18.12 -13.74 -25.97
CA TYR A 17 18.33 -12.54 -25.14
C TYR A 17 17.95 -12.73 -23.65
N LYS A 18 17.37 -13.86 -23.25
CA LYS A 18 17.27 -14.22 -21.83
C LYS A 18 18.66 -14.61 -21.35
N PRO A 19 19.28 -13.87 -20.40
CA PRO A 19 20.62 -14.23 -19.93
C PRO A 19 20.61 -15.68 -19.42
N PRO A 20 21.46 -16.56 -19.94
CA PRO A 20 21.55 -17.94 -19.48
C PRO A 20 22.00 -17.94 -18.02
N GLY A 21 21.30 -18.64 -17.15
CA GLY A 21 21.70 -18.89 -15.77
C GLY A 21 21.07 -18.02 -14.68
N VAL A 22 20.18 -17.10 -15.00
CA VAL A 22 19.38 -16.46 -13.96
C VAL A 22 18.08 -17.21 -13.80
N ASP A 23 17.97 -17.99 -12.73
CA ASP A 23 16.71 -18.60 -12.32
C ASP A 23 15.63 -17.49 -12.21
N ALA A 24 14.71 -17.50 -13.17
CA ALA A 24 13.66 -16.48 -13.28
C ALA A 24 12.81 -16.44 -12.00
N ALA A 25 12.56 -17.60 -11.37
CA ALA A 25 11.84 -17.73 -10.11
C ALA A 25 12.63 -17.09 -8.95
N ARG A 26 13.95 -17.31 -8.89
CA ARG A 26 14.82 -16.72 -7.86
C ARG A 26 14.96 -15.20 -8.03
N SER A 27 15.00 -14.74 -9.27
CA SER A 27 15.03 -13.30 -9.57
C SER A 27 13.69 -12.63 -9.26
N ARG A 28 12.56 -13.35 -9.44
CA ARG A 28 11.22 -12.92 -9.08
C ARG A 28 11.10 -12.80 -7.55
N ARG A 29 11.45 -13.85 -6.78
CA ARG A 29 11.46 -13.82 -5.31
C ARG A 29 12.31 -12.67 -4.75
N ARG A 30 13.54 -12.47 -5.26
CA ARG A 30 14.39 -11.34 -4.81
C ARG A 30 13.78 -9.96 -5.11
N ARG A 31 13.01 -9.82 -6.20
CA ARG A 31 12.27 -8.58 -6.50
C ARG A 31 11.09 -8.39 -5.56
N GLU A 32 10.33 -9.45 -5.30
CA GLU A 32 9.23 -9.48 -4.36
C GLU A 32 9.68 -9.13 -2.94
N ASP A 33 10.74 -9.75 -2.43
CA ASP A 33 11.33 -9.45 -1.12
C ASP A 33 11.76 -7.98 -1.00
N ARG A 34 12.38 -7.44 -2.05
CA ARG A 34 12.83 -6.04 -2.07
C ARG A 34 11.66 -5.06 -2.10
N LEU A 35 10.58 -5.39 -2.81
CA LEU A 35 9.34 -4.60 -2.86
C LEU A 35 8.56 -4.68 -1.54
N LEU A 36 8.51 -5.86 -0.91
CA LEU A 36 7.96 -6.02 0.45
C LEU A 36 8.72 -5.17 1.47
N ALA A 37 10.05 -5.19 1.45
CA ALA A 37 10.87 -4.37 2.34
C ALA A 37 10.64 -2.87 2.15
N LEU A 38 10.51 -2.39 0.89
CA LEU A 38 10.16 -1.00 0.58
C LEU A 38 8.76 -0.63 1.08
N ARG A 39 7.78 -1.52 0.93
CA ARG A 39 6.42 -1.32 1.40
C ARG A 39 6.32 -1.28 2.92
N ARG A 40 6.99 -2.21 3.63
CA ARG A 40 7.07 -2.17 5.09
C ARG A 40 7.63 -0.84 5.56
N ARG A 41 8.71 -0.36 4.98
CA ARG A 41 9.32 0.94 5.31
C ARG A 41 8.39 2.12 5.04
N ASN A 42 7.63 2.11 3.92
CA ASN A 42 6.66 3.15 3.59
C ASN A 42 5.42 3.08 4.49
N ARG A 43 4.98 1.88 4.85
CA ARG A 43 3.92 1.63 5.83
C ARG A 43 4.29 2.22 7.19
N ASP A 44 5.48 1.89 7.70
CA ASP A 44 5.96 2.35 9.00
C ASP A 44 6.07 3.89 9.04
N ALA A 45 6.57 4.51 7.96
CA ALA A 45 6.62 5.96 7.83
C ALA A 45 5.20 6.60 7.78
N GLY A 46 4.25 5.96 7.10
CA GLY A 46 2.84 6.39 7.03
C GLY A 46 2.11 6.28 8.36
N LEU A 47 2.40 5.24 9.14
CA LEU A 47 1.85 5.02 10.48
C LEU A 47 2.41 6.01 11.50
N PHE A 48 3.72 6.34 11.44
CA PHE A 48 4.33 7.38 12.27
C PHE A 48 3.65 8.75 12.04
N LYS A 49 3.34 9.12 10.81
CA LYS A 49 2.60 10.35 10.50
C LYS A 49 1.19 10.36 11.09
N ARG A 50 0.46 9.24 11.06
CA ARG A 50 -0.92 9.17 11.57
C ARG A 50 -1.02 9.06 13.09
N ARG A 51 -0.03 8.51 13.77
CA ARG A 51 0.08 8.56 15.23
C ARG A 51 0.29 9.99 15.75
N ARG A 52 0.89 10.90 14.94
CA ARG A 52 1.09 12.32 15.27
C ARG A 52 -0.07 13.25 14.85
N GLU A 53 -0.89 12.85 13.91
CA GLU A 53 -1.99 13.65 13.34
C GLU A 53 -3.36 13.13 13.83
N GLU A 54 -3.53 12.75 15.10
CA GLU A 54 -4.88 12.56 15.66
C GLU A 54 -5.62 13.92 15.60
N PRO A 55 -6.69 14.05 14.78
CA PRO A 55 -7.55 15.20 14.91
C PRO A 55 -8.27 15.07 16.24
N SER A 56 -8.06 16.03 17.15
CA SER A 56 -8.91 16.24 18.30
C SER A 56 -10.38 16.21 17.85
N LEU A 57 -11.13 15.19 18.27
CA LEU A 57 -12.59 15.13 18.12
C LEU A 57 -13.26 16.01 19.17
N THR A 58 -12.82 17.27 19.29
CA THR A 58 -13.59 18.31 19.94
C THR A 58 -14.22 19.16 18.85
N PRO A 59 -15.54 19.41 18.87
CA PRO A 59 -16.13 20.37 17.95
C PRO A 59 -15.48 21.72 18.19
N ALA A 60 -14.92 22.31 17.13
CA ALA A 60 -14.36 23.65 17.17
C ALA A 60 -15.44 24.63 17.62
N PRO A 61 -15.16 25.54 18.58
CA PRO A 61 -16.06 26.63 18.85
C PRO A 61 -16.15 27.50 17.61
N VAL A 62 -17.40 27.84 17.24
CA VAL A 62 -17.70 28.80 16.17
C VAL A 62 -17.14 30.12 16.57
N VAL A 63 -16.05 30.56 15.95
CA VAL A 63 -15.53 31.91 16.10
C VAL A 63 -16.03 32.73 14.91
N SER A 64 -16.86 33.72 15.20
CA SER A 64 -17.28 34.74 14.25
C SER A 64 -16.09 35.59 13.82
N PRO A 65 -16.07 36.12 12.59
CA PRO A 65 -14.96 36.95 12.13
C PRO A 65 -15.15 38.41 12.58
N SER A 66 -14.29 38.87 13.46
CA SER A 66 -14.00 40.29 13.57
C SER A 66 -12.60 40.51 14.15
N ASP A 67 -11.93 41.45 13.52
CA ASP A 67 -10.76 42.21 13.92
C ASP A 67 -9.39 41.69 13.47
N ALA A 68 -9.00 42.37 12.42
CA ALA A 68 -7.63 42.46 11.91
C ALA A 68 -6.82 43.51 12.71
N ALA A 69 -5.53 43.33 12.71
CA ALA A 69 -4.43 44.29 12.72
C ALA A 69 -3.64 44.53 14.02
N ALA A 70 -2.35 44.62 13.77
CA ALA A 70 -1.24 45.17 14.54
C ALA A 70 -0.58 44.24 15.58
N ASP A 71 0.71 44.07 15.68
CA ASP A 71 1.91 44.82 15.31
C ASP A 71 3.14 43.99 15.66
N ALA A 72 4.27 44.40 15.16
CA ALA A 72 5.55 43.74 15.12
C ALA A 72 6.35 43.77 16.45
N THR A 73 7.40 42.94 16.49
CA THR A 73 8.64 43.07 17.27
C THR A 73 8.66 42.71 18.76
N ALA A 74 9.24 41.53 19.03
CA ALA A 74 10.08 41.35 20.23
C ALA A 74 11.15 40.27 19.97
N PRO A 75 12.39 40.40 20.50
CA PRO A 75 13.53 39.49 20.23
C PRO A 75 13.41 38.19 21.02
N PRO A 76 14.16 37.13 20.60
CA PRO A 76 14.09 35.80 21.23
C PRO A 76 14.72 35.81 22.63
N PRO A 77 14.15 35.09 23.59
CA PRO A 77 14.78 34.94 24.90
C PRO A 77 16.01 34.06 24.84
N SER A 78 17.06 34.50 25.50
CA SER A 78 18.33 33.84 25.74
C SER A 78 18.13 32.47 26.39
N SER A 79 18.79 31.45 25.84
CA SER A 79 18.89 30.10 26.36
C SER A 79 19.71 30.08 27.66
N GLU A 80 19.07 29.81 28.79
CA GLU A 80 19.75 29.33 29.97
C GLU A 80 20.10 27.85 29.84
N PRO A 81 21.22 27.37 30.40
CA PRO A 81 21.63 25.95 30.30
C PRO A 81 20.73 25.05 31.13
N SER A 82 20.09 24.12 30.49
CA SER A 82 19.30 23.07 31.13
C SER A 82 20.18 22.23 32.06
N SER A 83 19.69 22.04 33.29
CA SER A 83 20.24 21.18 34.33
C SER A 83 20.53 19.76 33.82
N PRO A 84 21.54 19.05 34.34
CA PRO A 84 21.83 17.67 33.93
C PRO A 84 20.65 16.75 34.28
N PRO A 85 20.43 15.64 33.51
CA PRO A 85 19.31 14.76 33.71
C PRO A 85 19.39 14.16 35.11
N SER A 86 18.26 14.23 35.85
CA SER A 86 18.05 13.57 37.11
C SER A 86 18.42 12.10 37.03
N SER A 87 19.13 11.61 38.08
CA SER A 87 19.51 10.19 38.26
C SER A 87 18.37 9.26 37.89
N PRO A 88 18.66 8.08 37.30
CA PRO A 88 17.61 7.09 36.99
C PRO A 88 16.81 6.77 38.25
N PRO A 89 15.48 6.57 38.14
CA PRO A 89 14.65 6.26 39.27
C PRO A 89 15.13 4.97 39.96
N PRO A 90 14.99 4.85 41.28
CA PRO A 90 15.42 3.69 42.01
C PRO A 90 14.72 2.43 41.47
N ALA A 91 15.41 1.29 41.48
CA ALA A 91 14.94 0.02 40.93
C ALA A 91 13.56 -0.41 41.49
N ASP A 92 13.26 -0.07 42.72
CA ASP A 92 11.96 -0.33 43.36
C ASP A 92 10.84 0.52 42.79
N ALA A 93 11.10 1.77 42.39
CA ALA A 93 10.12 2.63 41.72
C ALA A 93 9.82 2.13 40.29
N LEU A 94 10.84 1.64 39.56
CA LEU A 94 10.66 1.03 38.26
C LEU A 94 9.85 -0.28 38.34
N ARG A 95 10.08 -1.08 39.40
CA ARG A 95 9.34 -2.32 39.64
C ARG A 95 7.88 -2.05 40.00
N ALA A 96 7.62 -1.11 40.91
CA ALA A 96 6.26 -0.67 41.25
C ALA A 96 5.50 -0.11 40.08
N ALA A 97 6.15 0.67 39.20
CA ALA A 97 5.54 1.18 37.95
C ALA A 97 5.20 0.05 36.95
N ALA A 98 6.08 -0.96 36.87
CA ALA A 98 5.84 -2.12 35.99
C ALA A 98 4.70 -3.00 36.52
N ASP A 99 4.59 -3.17 37.85
CA ASP A 99 3.53 -3.93 38.50
C ASP A 99 2.17 -3.21 38.33
N ALA A 100 2.12 -1.88 38.52
CA ALA A 100 0.92 -1.07 38.32
C ALA A 100 0.47 -1.07 36.82
N GLU A 101 1.40 -1.06 35.88
CA GLU A 101 1.09 -1.18 34.43
C GLU A 101 0.53 -2.59 34.11
N LEU A 102 0.98 -3.61 34.82
CA LEU A 102 0.48 -4.97 34.65
C LEU A 102 -0.91 -5.16 35.23
N GLU A 103 -1.16 -4.60 36.43
CA GLU A 103 -2.50 -4.58 37.06
C GLU A 103 -3.50 -3.83 36.21
N GLY A 104 -3.16 -2.65 35.70
CA GLY A 104 -4.03 -1.88 34.80
C GLY A 104 -4.38 -2.62 33.52
N LEU A 105 -3.45 -3.40 32.95
CA LEU A 105 -3.73 -4.23 31.79
C LEU A 105 -4.68 -5.39 32.12
N SER A 106 -4.51 -6.04 33.29
CA SER A 106 -5.40 -7.12 33.72
C SER A 106 -6.84 -6.64 33.90
N GLU A 107 -7.03 -5.47 34.54
CA GLU A 107 -8.37 -4.86 34.67
C GLU A 107 -9.00 -4.54 33.32
N MET A 108 -8.21 -4.04 32.36
CA MET A 108 -8.69 -3.78 31.00
C MET A 108 -9.10 -5.07 30.28
N VAL A 109 -8.37 -6.17 30.48
CA VAL A 109 -8.72 -7.48 29.91
C VAL A 109 -10.05 -7.96 30.48
N ASP A 110 -10.25 -7.89 31.80
CA ASP A 110 -11.51 -8.28 32.45
C ASP A 110 -12.69 -7.46 31.93
N LYS A 111 -12.50 -6.15 31.73
CA LYS A 111 -13.52 -5.26 31.16
C LYS A 111 -13.87 -5.61 29.70
N VAL A 112 -12.90 -6.02 28.89
CA VAL A 112 -13.16 -6.48 27.50
C VAL A 112 -14.02 -7.75 27.50
N TRP A 113 -13.86 -8.62 28.49
CA TRP A 113 -14.64 -9.85 28.64
C TRP A 113 -15.97 -9.66 29.38
N SER A 114 -16.25 -8.47 29.93
CA SER A 114 -17.56 -8.14 30.52
C SER A 114 -18.70 -8.32 29.52
N ASP A 115 -19.92 -8.53 30.05
CA ASP A 115 -21.17 -8.57 29.24
C ASP A 115 -21.74 -7.17 28.99
N ASP A 116 -21.29 -6.14 29.71
CA ASP A 116 -21.75 -4.77 29.57
C ASP A 116 -21.07 -4.05 28.38
N ALA A 117 -21.88 -3.61 27.40
CA ALA A 117 -21.40 -2.98 26.19
C ALA A 117 -20.68 -1.63 26.44
N ALA A 118 -21.04 -0.90 27.48
CA ALA A 118 -20.38 0.37 27.82
C ALA A 118 -18.98 0.11 28.39
N THR A 119 -18.86 -0.89 29.26
CA THR A 119 -17.60 -1.37 29.83
C THR A 119 -16.67 -1.91 28.74
N GLN A 120 -17.19 -2.70 27.79
CA GLN A 120 -16.45 -3.18 26.63
C GLN A 120 -15.90 -2.05 25.79
N LEU A 121 -16.73 -1.02 25.51
CA LEU A 121 -16.33 0.14 24.73
C LEU A 121 -15.22 0.94 25.43
N GLU A 122 -15.38 1.22 26.72
CA GLU A 122 -14.37 1.95 27.52
C GLU A 122 -13.01 1.24 27.47
N ALA A 123 -13.00 -0.07 27.72
CA ALA A 123 -11.78 -0.86 27.67
C ALA A 123 -11.15 -0.89 26.27
N THR A 124 -11.97 -1.04 25.22
CA THR A 124 -11.49 -1.04 23.83
C THR A 124 -10.84 0.28 23.46
N VAL A 125 -11.41 1.42 23.88
CA VAL A 125 -10.83 2.76 23.71
C VAL A 125 -9.47 2.86 24.43
N GLN A 126 -9.36 2.29 25.64
CA GLN A 126 -8.10 2.28 26.40
C GLN A 126 -7.03 1.44 25.68
N PHE A 127 -7.37 0.24 25.16
CA PHE A 127 -6.47 -0.57 24.34
C PHE A 127 -5.99 0.17 23.10
N ARG A 128 -6.91 0.86 22.38
CA ARG A 128 -6.55 1.67 21.21
C ARG A 128 -5.53 2.75 21.58
N LYS A 129 -5.78 3.48 22.67
CA LYS A 129 -4.86 4.53 23.15
C LYS A 129 -3.49 3.98 23.48
N LEU A 130 -3.42 2.86 24.24
CA LEU A 130 -2.15 2.20 24.56
C LEU A 130 -1.37 1.76 23.32
N LEU A 131 -2.06 1.26 22.30
CA LEU A 131 -1.43 0.84 21.04
C LEU A 131 -0.98 2.03 20.19
N SER A 132 -1.60 3.21 20.35
CA SER A 132 -1.20 4.43 19.65
C SER A 132 0.15 4.97 20.12
N ASP A 133 0.57 4.70 21.35
CA ASP A 133 1.88 5.10 21.88
C ASP A 133 3.07 4.37 21.23
N GLY A 134 2.81 3.28 20.50
CA GLY A 134 3.78 2.56 19.69
C GLY A 134 4.88 1.82 20.44
N LYS A 135 4.72 1.63 21.76
CA LYS A 135 5.69 0.89 22.56
C LYS A 135 5.60 -0.61 22.27
N ASN A 136 6.69 -1.21 21.82
CA ASN A 136 6.73 -2.64 21.50
C ASN A 136 6.48 -3.54 22.72
N SER A 137 6.90 -3.11 23.92
CA SER A 137 6.65 -3.81 25.18
C SER A 137 5.16 -3.93 25.50
N THR A 138 4.39 -2.86 25.28
CA THR A 138 2.93 -2.84 25.47
C THR A 138 2.24 -3.77 24.47
N MET A 139 2.67 -3.74 23.22
CA MET A 139 2.17 -4.65 22.17
C MET A 139 2.31 -6.12 22.57
N ILE A 140 3.51 -6.52 23.04
CA ILE A 140 3.78 -7.90 23.48
C ILE A 140 2.85 -8.31 24.64
N LYS A 141 2.61 -7.41 25.60
CA LYS A 141 1.71 -7.69 26.73
C LYS A 141 0.27 -7.92 26.26
N ILE A 142 -0.22 -7.08 25.34
CA ILE A 142 -1.57 -7.20 24.77
C ILE A 142 -1.73 -8.50 23.97
N ILE A 143 -0.73 -8.88 23.18
CA ILE A 143 -0.76 -10.15 22.44
C ILE A 143 -0.81 -11.36 23.40
N ARG A 144 -0.04 -11.32 24.49
CA ARG A 144 -0.03 -12.38 25.50
C ARG A 144 -1.33 -12.48 26.30
N ALA A 145 -2.11 -11.41 26.38
CA ALA A 145 -3.41 -11.40 27.05
C ALA A 145 -4.52 -12.08 26.25
N ASP A 146 -4.25 -12.56 25.03
CA ASP A 146 -5.15 -13.32 24.15
C ASP A 146 -6.53 -12.65 23.92
N VAL A 147 -6.54 -11.31 23.78
CA VAL A 147 -7.76 -10.51 23.59
C VAL A 147 -8.15 -10.31 22.11
N LEU A 148 -7.32 -10.74 21.17
CA LEU A 148 -7.57 -10.54 19.72
C LEU A 148 -8.88 -11.18 19.25
N PRO A 149 -9.22 -12.43 19.61
CA PRO A 149 -10.50 -13.04 19.23
C PRO A 149 -11.70 -12.22 19.71
N ARG A 150 -11.60 -11.62 20.92
CA ARG A 150 -12.67 -10.78 21.46
C ARG A 150 -12.85 -9.48 20.67
N PHE A 151 -11.76 -8.82 20.26
CA PHE A 151 -11.86 -7.69 19.37
C PHE A 151 -12.43 -8.06 18.00
N ALA A 152 -12.11 -9.25 17.49
CA ALA A 152 -12.75 -9.77 16.28
C ALA A 152 -14.27 -9.95 16.48
N GLU A 153 -14.74 -10.43 17.63
CA GLU A 153 -16.17 -10.53 17.95
C GLU A 153 -16.87 -9.17 18.00
N PHE A 154 -16.18 -8.11 18.44
CA PHE A 154 -16.72 -6.75 18.49
C PHE A 154 -16.95 -6.13 17.12
N LEU A 155 -16.36 -6.67 16.05
CA LEU A 155 -16.62 -6.26 14.68
C LEU A 155 -17.99 -6.71 14.15
N SER A 156 -18.69 -7.63 14.84
CA SER A 156 -19.98 -8.16 14.41
C SER A 156 -21.02 -7.03 14.19
N ARG A 157 -21.84 -7.17 13.13
CA ARG A 157 -22.90 -6.20 12.79
C ARG A 157 -23.95 -6.00 13.90
N GLN A 158 -24.07 -6.94 14.86
CA GLN A 158 -24.97 -6.80 16.01
C GLN A 158 -24.41 -5.93 17.13
N ARG A 159 -23.14 -5.54 17.06
CA ARG A 159 -22.49 -4.70 18.07
C ARG A 159 -22.72 -3.21 17.78
N PRO A 160 -22.67 -2.35 18.80
CA PRO A 160 -22.76 -0.90 18.60
C PRO A 160 -21.69 -0.37 17.62
N PRO A 161 -22.02 0.55 16.71
CA PRO A 161 -21.09 1.09 15.72
C PRO A 161 -19.80 1.67 16.33
N GLN A 162 -19.90 2.31 17.49
CA GLN A 162 -18.74 2.84 18.21
C GLN A 162 -17.77 1.73 18.64
N LEU A 163 -18.30 0.61 19.14
CA LEU A 163 -17.47 -0.54 19.53
C LEU A 163 -16.83 -1.20 18.32
N GLN A 164 -17.56 -1.34 17.20
CA GLN A 164 -17.01 -1.81 15.92
C GLN A 164 -15.84 -0.95 15.45
N MET A 165 -16.00 0.37 15.50
CA MET A 165 -14.99 1.33 15.09
C MET A 165 -13.72 1.23 15.94
N GLU A 166 -13.84 1.22 17.26
CA GLU A 166 -12.72 1.13 18.19
C GLU A 166 -11.99 -0.22 18.07
N ALA A 167 -12.74 -1.33 17.97
CA ALA A 167 -12.17 -2.66 17.78
C ALA A 167 -11.42 -2.78 16.43
N ALA A 168 -12.01 -2.25 15.35
CA ALA A 168 -11.33 -2.21 14.05
C ALA A 168 -10.04 -1.39 14.13
N TRP A 169 -10.01 -0.31 14.90
CA TRP A 169 -8.81 0.51 15.09
C TRP A 169 -7.74 -0.20 15.92
N VAL A 170 -8.11 -0.89 17.01
CA VAL A 170 -7.20 -1.76 17.77
C VAL A 170 -6.53 -2.77 16.85
N LEU A 171 -7.33 -3.51 16.09
CA LEU A 171 -6.82 -4.52 15.15
C LEU A 171 -5.96 -3.90 14.03
N THR A 172 -6.31 -2.70 13.54
CA THR A 172 -5.49 -1.95 12.57
C THR A 172 -4.10 -1.63 13.13
N ASN A 173 -4.03 -1.20 14.39
CA ASN A 173 -2.75 -0.88 15.05
C ASN A 173 -1.88 -2.12 15.24
N ILE A 174 -2.49 -3.27 15.58
CA ILE A 174 -1.79 -4.54 15.71
C ILE A 174 -1.35 -5.06 14.34
N ALA A 175 -2.22 -4.99 13.31
CA ALA A 175 -1.89 -5.37 11.95
C ALA A 175 -0.80 -4.49 11.30
N ALA A 176 -0.51 -3.34 11.90
CA ALA A 176 0.59 -2.47 11.49
C ALA A 176 1.95 -2.86 12.11
N SER A 177 2.00 -3.91 12.93
CA SER A 177 3.19 -4.40 13.64
C SER A 177 3.65 -5.75 13.08
N ASP A 178 4.61 -6.38 13.78
CA ASP A 178 5.10 -7.73 13.43
C ASP A 178 4.08 -8.84 13.78
N TYR A 179 2.94 -8.50 14.39
CA TYR A 179 1.89 -9.44 14.81
C TYR A 179 0.71 -9.50 13.82
N THR A 180 0.90 -9.08 12.59
CA THR A 180 -0.14 -9.04 11.53
C THR A 180 -0.78 -10.40 11.31
N LEU A 181 0.00 -11.47 11.32
CA LEU A 181 -0.50 -12.83 11.10
C LEU A 181 -1.54 -13.23 12.16
N LEU A 182 -1.32 -12.87 13.43
CA LEU A 182 -2.27 -13.15 14.51
C LEU A 182 -3.62 -12.45 14.28
N VAL A 183 -3.59 -11.22 13.72
CA VAL A 183 -4.81 -10.50 13.34
C VAL A 183 -5.51 -11.18 12.16
N ALA A 184 -4.75 -11.68 11.19
CA ALA A 184 -5.31 -12.39 10.05
C ALA A 184 -6.00 -13.71 10.44
N GLU A 185 -5.46 -14.40 11.47
CA GLU A 185 -5.93 -15.72 11.92
C GLU A 185 -6.98 -15.69 13.04
N CYS A 186 -7.14 -14.56 13.78
CA CYS A 186 -8.07 -14.46 14.90
C CYS A 186 -9.55 -14.38 14.53
N GLY A 187 -9.91 -14.55 13.25
CA GLY A 187 -11.28 -14.45 12.76
C GLY A 187 -11.76 -13.02 12.47
N ALA A 188 -10.84 -12.04 12.46
CA ALA A 188 -11.18 -10.65 12.16
C ALA A 188 -11.45 -10.40 10.67
N VAL A 189 -10.74 -11.10 9.76
CA VAL A 189 -10.79 -10.83 8.31
C VAL A 189 -12.20 -10.89 7.74
N PRO A 190 -13.00 -11.97 7.91
CA PRO A 190 -14.36 -12.01 7.34
C PRO A 190 -15.24 -10.89 7.88
N ARG A 191 -15.10 -10.53 9.16
CA ARG A 191 -15.90 -9.46 9.78
C ARG A 191 -15.47 -8.07 9.31
N LEU A 192 -14.17 -7.83 9.09
CA LEU A 192 -13.68 -6.60 8.47
C LEU A 192 -14.21 -6.45 7.05
N ILE A 193 -14.30 -7.54 6.30
CA ILE A 193 -14.91 -7.54 4.95
C ILE A 193 -16.40 -7.19 5.02
N GLU A 194 -17.14 -7.75 5.96
CA GLU A 194 -18.53 -7.35 6.20
C GLU A 194 -18.67 -5.87 6.54
N LEU A 195 -17.73 -5.31 7.30
CA LEU A 195 -17.73 -3.88 7.67
C LEU A 195 -17.42 -2.95 6.49
N LEU A 196 -16.91 -3.42 5.36
CA LEU A 196 -16.83 -2.63 4.13
C LEU A 196 -18.20 -2.20 3.60
N GLU A 197 -19.27 -2.89 4.00
CA GLU A 197 -20.66 -2.55 3.66
C GLU A 197 -21.39 -1.79 4.77
N SER A 198 -20.70 -1.39 5.84
CA SER A 198 -21.30 -0.61 6.92
C SER A 198 -21.93 0.69 6.40
N PRO A 199 -23.09 1.13 6.92
CA PRO A 199 -23.64 2.43 6.59
C PRO A 199 -22.72 3.58 7.05
N ASP A 200 -21.92 3.39 8.11
CA ASP A 200 -20.98 4.38 8.60
C ASP A 200 -19.69 4.41 7.75
N ALA A 201 -19.42 5.55 7.13
CA ALA A 201 -18.24 5.75 6.28
C ALA A 201 -16.92 5.64 7.05
N ASN A 202 -16.88 5.97 8.35
CA ASN A 202 -15.68 5.86 9.17
C ASN A 202 -15.35 4.39 9.46
N ILE A 203 -16.38 3.58 9.72
CA ILE A 203 -16.22 2.13 9.92
C ILE A 203 -15.73 1.48 8.63
N ARG A 204 -16.33 1.81 7.47
CA ARG A 204 -15.84 1.32 6.17
C ARG A 204 -14.38 1.70 5.94
N HIS A 205 -14.01 2.93 6.20
CA HIS A 205 -12.64 3.42 6.05
C HIS A 205 -11.67 2.68 6.98
N GLN A 206 -12.05 2.47 8.24
CA GLN A 206 -11.21 1.77 9.22
C GLN A 206 -11.03 0.29 8.85
N ALA A 207 -12.10 -0.38 8.41
CA ALA A 207 -12.05 -1.75 7.91
C ALA A 207 -11.14 -1.87 6.68
N THR A 208 -11.27 -0.94 5.71
CA THR A 208 -10.38 -0.86 4.53
C THR A 208 -8.91 -0.74 4.95
N TRP A 209 -8.64 0.05 5.98
CA TRP A 209 -7.27 0.22 6.45
C TRP A 209 -6.72 -1.04 7.13
N ALA A 210 -7.52 -1.68 8.00
CA ALA A 210 -7.13 -2.94 8.63
C ALA A 210 -6.80 -4.00 7.59
N LEU A 211 -7.69 -4.22 6.61
CA LEU A 211 -7.47 -5.16 5.50
C LEU A 211 -6.25 -4.80 4.66
N GLY A 212 -6.03 -3.51 4.40
CA GLY A 212 -4.85 -3.02 3.69
C GLY A 212 -3.54 -3.30 4.44
N ASN A 213 -3.51 -3.15 5.78
CA ASN A 213 -2.36 -3.51 6.61
C ASN A 213 -2.11 -5.03 6.59
N ILE A 214 -3.17 -5.84 6.73
CA ILE A 214 -3.07 -7.31 6.68
C ILE A 214 -2.49 -7.75 5.32
N ALA A 215 -3.05 -7.23 4.21
CA ALA A 215 -2.59 -7.57 2.87
C ALA A 215 -1.17 -7.07 2.55
N ALA A 216 -0.70 -6.01 3.22
CA ALA A 216 0.63 -5.43 3.00
C ALA A 216 1.76 -6.23 3.64
N ASP A 217 1.48 -7.14 4.55
CA ASP A 217 2.51 -7.83 5.33
C ASP A 217 3.13 -9.00 4.56
N MET A 218 2.66 -10.20 4.80
CA MET A 218 3.17 -11.42 4.17
C MET A 218 2.22 -11.92 3.07
N PRO A 219 2.71 -12.71 2.10
CA PRO A 219 1.86 -13.35 1.10
C PRO A 219 0.71 -14.14 1.71
N SER A 220 0.95 -14.91 2.79
CA SER A 220 -0.08 -15.67 3.50
C SER A 220 -1.17 -14.80 4.11
N CYS A 221 -0.82 -13.66 4.71
CA CYS A 221 -1.81 -12.71 5.24
C CYS A 221 -2.69 -12.14 4.12
N ARG A 222 -2.09 -11.83 2.96
CA ARG A 222 -2.83 -11.36 1.79
C ARG A 222 -3.74 -12.45 1.23
N GLU A 223 -3.25 -13.67 1.13
CA GLU A 223 -4.03 -14.83 0.67
C GLU A 223 -5.28 -15.02 1.54
N ILE A 224 -5.16 -14.96 2.87
CA ILE A 224 -6.33 -15.01 3.77
C ILE A 224 -7.36 -13.92 3.41
N VAL A 225 -6.93 -12.68 3.15
CA VAL A 225 -7.85 -11.58 2.77
C VAL A 225 -8.50 -11.83 1.40
N LEU A 226 -7.75 -12.34 0.44
CA LEU A 226 -8.26 -12.66 -0.91
C LEU A 226 -9.23 -13.84 -0.90
N ASP A 227 -8.92 -14.91 -0.16
CA ASP A 227 -9.75 -16.12 -0.03
C ASP A 227 -11.11 -15.82 0.61
N HIS A 228 -11.19 -14.79 1.46
CA HIS A 228 -12.47 -14.30 2.01
C HIS A 228 -13.19 -13.31 1.10
N GLY A 229 -12.71 -13.08 -0.13
CA GLY A 229 -13.43 -12.31 -1.15
C GLY A 229 -13.42 -10.79 -0.95
N ALA A 230 -12.37 -10.22 -0.36
CA ALA A 230 -12.30 -8.78 -0.03
C ALA A 230 -12.34 -7.83 -1.24
N VAL A 231 -11.98 -8.31 -2.45
CA VAL A 231 -11.82 -7.44 -3.63
C VAL A 231 -13.13 -6.77 -4.02
N THR A 232 -14.20 -7.52 -4.20
CA THR A 232 -15.51 -6.99 -4.65
C THR A 232 -16.07 -5.91 -3.71
N PRO A 233 -16.19 -6.14 -2.38
CA PRO A 233 -16.69 -5.11 -1.47
C PRO A 233 -15.72 -3.92 -1.33
N LEU A 234 -14.41 -4.11 -1.55
CA LEU A 234 -13.47 -3.00 -1.61
C LEU A 234 -13.68 -2.15 -2.87
N LEU A 235 -13.87 -2.76 -4.05
CA LEU A 235 -14.15 -2.01 -5.29
C LEU A 235 -15.44 -1.22 -5.18
N ALA A 236 -16.46 -1.72 -4.47
CA ALA A 236 -17.71 -1.01 -4.23
C ALA A 236 -17.55 0.27 -3.38
N GLN A 237 -16.37 0.48 -2.76
CA GLN A 237 -16.07 1.72 -2.05
C GLN A 237 -15.71 2.88 -2.99
N PHE A 238 -15.21 2.61 -4.21
CA PHE A 238 -14.79 3.67 -5.13
C PHE A 238 -16.01 4.38 -5.72
N LYS A 239 -16.33 5.56 -5.16
CA LYS A 239 -17.43 6.44 -5.57
C LYS A 239 -16.90 7.82 -5.91
N GLU A 240 -17.62 8.56 -6.75
CA GLU A 240 -17.17 9.88 -7.25
C GLU A 240 -16.99 10.93 -6.14
N ASP A 241 -17.75 10.84 -5.05
CA ASP A 241 -17.77 11.82 -3.95
C ASP A 241 -16.87 11.44 -2.76
N MET A 242 -15.96 10.47 -2.94
CA MET A 242 -15.06 10.05 -1.86
C MET A 242 -14.12 11.16 -1.41
N LYS A 243 -14.00 11.32 -0.08
CA LYS A 243 -12.92 12.16 0.48
C LYS A 243 -11.56 11.63 0.04
N VAL A 244 -10.64 12.53 -0.34
CA VAL A 244 -9.30 12.17 -0.82
C VAL A 244 -8.55 11.27 0.17
N SER A 245 -8.69 11.47 1.49
CA SER A 245 -8.06 10.62 2.50
C SER A 245 -8.57 9.19 2.47
N VAL A 246 -9.86 8.98 2.23
CA VAL A 246 -10.49 7.66 2.11
C VAL A 246 -10.07 7.00 0.80
N LEU A 247 -10.08 7.76 -0.31
CA LEU A 247 -9.64 7.28 -1.62
C LEU A 247 -8.17 6.84 -1.60
N ARG A 248 -7.28 7.60 -0.92
CA ARG A 248 -5.88 7.18 -0.70
C ARG A 248 -5.78 5.82 0.00
N THR A 249 -6.57 5.62 1.06
CA THR A 249 -6.57 4.35 1.80
C THR A 249 -7.10 3.20 0.96
N ALA A 250 -8.20 3.41 0.23
CA ALA A 250 -8.80 2.39 -0.64
C ALA A 250 -7.86 2.00 -1.79
N THR A 251 -7.24 2.99 -2.47
CA THR A 251 -6.29 2.72 -3.56
C THR A 251 -5.04 1.99 -3.05
N TRP A 252 -4.52 2.38 -1.88
CA TRP A 252 -3.40 1.70 -1.25
C TRP A 252 -3.75 0.26 -0.84
N ALA A 253 -4.92 0.02 -0.25
CA ALA A 253 -5.38 -1.33 0.09
C ALA A 253 -5.55 -2.19 -1.17
N LEU A 254 -6.15 -1.64 -2.23
CA LEU A 254 -6.30 -2.31 -3.53
C LEU A 254 -4.93 -2.68 -4.12
N SER A 255 -3.95 -1.77 -4.10
CA SER A 255 -2.61 -2.06 -4.60
C SER A 255 -1.91 -3.17 -3.81
N ASN A 256 -2.17 -3.28 -2.50
CA ASN A 256 -1.64 -4.35 -1.65
C ASN A 256 -2.28 -5.71 -1.99
N LEU A 257 -3.59 -5.74 -2.28
CA LEU A 257 -4.28 -6.95 -2.71
C LEU A 257 -3.79 -7.43 -4.09
N CYS A 258 -3.48 -6.52 -5.01
CA CYS A 258 -2.94 -6.86 -6.34
C CYS A 258 -1.48 -7.36 -6.29
N PHE A 259 -0.78 -7.25 -5.15
CA PHE A 259 0.63 -7.66 -5.07
C PHE A 259 0.81 -9.16 -5.25
N GLY A 260 1.72 -9.57 -6.16
CA GLY A 260 2.03 -10.98 -6.43
C GLY A 260 1.00 -11.65 -7.34
N LYS A 261 0.76 -12.94 -7.14
CA LYS A 261 -0.19 -13.69 -7.96
C LYS A 261 -1.60 -13.57 -7.38
N LEU A 262 -2.56 -13.16 -8.19
CA LEU A 262 -3.98 -13.17 -7.80
C LEU A 262 -4.56 -14.57 -7.97
N PRO A 263 -5.49 -15.01 -7.08
CA PRO A 263 -6.30 -16.19 -7.29
C PRO A 263 -7.10 -16.11 -8.61
N ALA A 264 -7.37 -17.26 -9.24
CA ALA A 264 -8.08 -17.31 -10.52
C ALA A 264 -9.53 -16.80 -10.42
N GLU A 265 -10.11 -16.86 -9.24
CA GLU A 265 -11.47 -16.42 -8.93
C GLU A 265 -11.59 -14.88 -8.92
N VAL A 266 -10.47 -14.17 -8.73
CA VAL A 266 -10.46 -12.69 -8.70
C VAL A 266 -10.58 -12.15 -10.12
N GLN A 267 -11.69 -11.47 -10.38
CA GLN A 267 -11.92 -10.81 -11.66
C GLN A 267 -11.05 -9.54 -11.76
N VAL A 268 -10.16 -9.51 -12.75
CA VAL A 268 -9.17 -8.43 -12.93
C VAL A 268 -9.77 -7.20 -13.63
N LYS A 269 -10.73 -7.39 -14.53
CA LYS A 269 -11.35 -6.31 -15.31
C LYS A 269 -11.95 -5.22 -14.45
N PRO A 270 -12.78 -5.50 -13.41
CA PRO A 270 -13.30 -4.46 -12.53
C PRO A 270 -12.20 -3.69 -11.78
N ILE A 271 -11.08 -4.35 -11.45
CA ILE A 271 -9.92 -3.67 -10.85
C ILE A 271 -9.31 -2.69 -11.85
N LEU A 272 -9.11 -3.12 -13.09
CA LEU A 272 -8.54 -2.29 -14.15
C LEU A 272 -9.43 -1.12 -14.53
N GLU A 273 -10.75 -1.26 -14.50
CA GLU A 273 -11.70 -0.15 -14.69
C GLU A 273 -11.46 0.96 -13.66
N ILE A 274 -11.32 0.62 -12.39
CA ILE A 274 -11.01 1.59 -11.33
C ILE A 274 -9.59 2.15 -11.49
N VAL A 275 -8.59 1.30 -11.72
CA VAL A 275 -7.19 1.71 -11.85
C VAL A 275 -6.98 2.63 -13.05
N SER A 276 -7.66 2.38 -14.18
CA SER A 276 -7.58 3.23 -15.38
C SER A 276 -8.06 4.67 -15.12
N LEU A 277 -9.01 4.85 -14.20
CA LEU A 277 -9.43 6.18 -13.76
C LEU A 277 -8.41 6.80 -12.78
N LEU A 278 -7.92 6.01 -11.83
CA LEU A 278 -7.03 6.49 -10.77
C LEU A 278 -5.64 6.91 -11.26
N ILE A 279 -5.15 6.36 -12.37
CA ILE A 279 -3.88 6.79 -12.99
C ILE A 279 -3.92 8.21 -13.57
N HIS A 280 -5.10 8.86 -13.60
CA HIS A 280 -5.28 10.27 -13.95
C HIS A 280 -5.37 11.19 -12.73
N SER A 281 -5.25 10.66 -11.51
CA SER A 281 -5.36 11.44 -10.27
C SER A 281 -4.27 12.50 -10.17
N ALA A 282 -4.65 13.69 -9.72
CA ALA A 282 -3.71 14.75 -9.35
C ALA A 282 -3.01 14.48 -8.01
N ASP A 283 -3.53 13.57 -7.20
CA ASP A 283 -2.95 13.18 -5.91
C ASP A 283 -1.84 12.16 -6.13
N GLU A 284 -0.60 12.52 -5.80
CA GLU A 284 0.58 11.66 -6.04
C GLU A 284 0.51 10.30 -5.32
N LYS A 285 -0.17 10.20 -4.16
CA LYS A 285 -0.29 8.94 -3.43
C LYS A 285 -1.25 8.00 -4.13
N ILE A 286 -2.41 8.52 -4.54
CA ILE A 286 -3.40 7.76 -5.31
C ILE A 286 -2.78 7.30 -6.62
N LEU A 287 -2.14 8.22 -7.34
CA LEU A 287 -1.50 7.94 -8.63
C LEU A 287 -0.41 6.86 -8.50
N ALA A 288 0.46 6.96 -7.49
CA ALA A 288 1.52 5.98 -7.28
C ALA A 288 0.97 4.59 -6.95
N ASP A 289 -0.03 4.50 -6.05
CA ASP A 289 -0.63 3.23 -5.66
C ASP A 289 -1.43 2.59 -6.80
N ALA A 290 -2.12 3.40 -7.63
CA ALA A 290 -2.78 2.93 -8.84
C ALA A 290 -1.78 2.36 -9.87
N CYS A 291 -0.65 3.04 -10.08
CA CYS A 291 0.42 2.55 -10.95
C CYS A 291 1.07 1.26 -10.40
N TRP A 292 1.18 1.11 -9.07
CA TRP A 292 1.63 -0.13 -8.46
C TRP A 292 0.64 -1.27 -8.67
N ALA A 293 -0.66 -1.04 -8.47
CA ALA A 293 -1.71 -2.04 -8.74
C ALA A 293 -1.63 -2.53 -10.19
N LEU A 294 -1.50 -1.60 -11.14
CA LEU A 294 -1.36 -1.93 -12.55
C LEU A 294 -0.10 -2.77 -12.84
N TYR A 295 1.05 -2.38 -12.26
CA TYR A 295 2.27 -3.17 -12.39
C TYR A 295 2.08 -4.62 -11.91
N TYR A 296 1.43 -4.82 -10.76
CA TYR A 296 1.22 -6.16 -10.24
C TYR A 296 0.28 -7.00 -11.09
N ILE A 297 -0.73 -6.40 -11.68
CA ILE A 297 -1.63 -7.08 -12.64
C ILE A 297 -0.83 -7.52 -13.87
N CYS A 298 -0.04 -6.62 -14.47
CA CYS A 298 0.79 -6.99 -15.62
C CYS A 298 1.88 -8.02 -15.31
N ASP A 299 2.37 -8.10 -14.05
CA ASP A 299 3.43 -9.02 -13.62
C ASP A 299 2.90 -10.36 -13.11
N GLY A 300 1.74 -10.38 -12.47
CA GLY A 300 1.24 -11.50 -11.67
C GLY A 300 0.08 -12.27 -12.28
N VAL A 301 -0.65 -11.68 -13.21
CA VAL A 301 -1.88 -12.26 -13.78
C VAL A 301 -1.62 -12.77 -15.20
N GLU A 302 -2.08 -13.97 -15.49
CA GLU A 302 -2.08 -14.51 -16.86
C GLU A 302 -3.06 -13.70 -17.71
N GLY A 303 -2.62 -13.20 -18.87
CA GLY A 303 -3.41 -12.28 -19.70
C GLY A 303 -3.47 -10.83 -19.17
N GLY A 304 -2.95 -10.55 -17.99
CA GLY A 304 -3.03 -9.23 -17.34
C GLY A 304 -2.41 -8.09 -18.15
N ILE A 305 -1.43 -8.38 -19.02
CA ILE A 305 -0.90 -7.39 -19.97
C ILE A 305 -1.99 -7.00 -20.98
N GLN A 306 -2.68 -7.98 -21.57
CA GLN A 306 -3.73 -7.71 -22.54
C GLN A 306 -4.91 -7.00 -21.90
N ASP A 307 -5.36 -7.45 -20.75
CA ASP A 307 -6.45 -6.79 -20.01
C ASP A 307 -6.11 -5.32 -19.69
N ALA A 308 -4.85 -5.02 -19.33
CA ALA A 308 -4.39 -3.65 -19.10
C ALA A 308 -4.37 -2.81 -20.39
N LEU A 309 -3.96 -3.40 -21.51
CA LEU A 309 -4.00 -2.73 -22.82
C LEU A 309 -5.44 -2.43 -23.24
N ASP A 310 -6.35 -3.38 -23.06
CA ASP A 310 -7.78 -3.23 -23.36
C ASP A 310 -8.45 -2.16 -22.49
N ALA A 311 -7.98 -1.97 -21.25
CA ALA A 311 -8.40 -0.89 -20.36
C ALA A 311 -7.85 0.49 -20.77
N GLY A 312 -7.05 0.59 -21.84
CA GLY A 312 -6.59 1.84 -22.41
C GLY A 312 -5.57 2.62 -21.60
N VAL A 313 -4.79 1.95 -20.71
CA VAL A 313 -3.88 2.63 -19.79
C VAL A 313 -2.59 3.18 -20.44
N CYS A 314 -2.21 2.69 -21.62
CA CYS A 314 -0.92 2.99 -22.25
C CYS A 314 -0.66 4.47 -22.53
N PRO A 315 -1.57 5.27 -23.08
CA PRO A 315 -1.31 6.68 -23.35
C PRO A 315 -0.91 7.44 -22.08
N GLN A 316 -1.62 7.16 -20.96
CA GLN A 316 -1.34 7.81 -19.70
C GLN A 316 -0.03 7.32 -19.07
N LEU A 317 0.29 6.03 -19.16
CA LEU A 317 1.56 5.52 -18.67
C LEU A 317 2.76 6.13 -19.39
N VAL A 318 2.69 6.26 -20.73
CA VAL A 318 3.76 6.90 -21.52
C VAL A 318 3.92 8.37 -21.13
N LYS A 319 2.82 9.10 -20.94
CA LYS A 319 2.85 10.49 -20.45
C LYS A 319 3.50 10.60 -19.07
N LEU A 320 3.21 9.65 -18.16
CA LEU A 320 3.74 9.62 -16.79
C LEU A 320 5.24 9.28 -16.73
N LEU A 321 5.88 8.78 -17.81
CA LEU A 321 7.33 8.62 -17.86
C LEU A 321 8.09 9.94 -17.72
N MET A 322 7.45 11.08 -17.94
CA MET A 322 8.03 12.41 -17.76
C MET A 322 7.64 13.05 -16.42
N HIS A 323 7.00 12.31 -15.53
CA HIS A 323 6.60 12.81 -14.21
C HIS A 323 7.83 13.07 -13.32
N ALA A 324 7.78 14.19 -12.56
CA ALA A 324 8.92 14.62 -11.72
C ALA A 324 9.16 13.70 -10.51
N SER A 325 8.10 13.07 -9.98
CA SER A 325 8.17 12.23 -8.79
C SER A 325 8.70 10.83 -9.11
N ALA A 326 9.81 10.45 -8.49
CA ALA A 326 10.39 9.11 -8.61
C ALA A 326 9.46 8.00 -8.08
N ASN A 327 8.56 8.33 -7.14
CA ASN A 327 7.60 7.39 -6.59
C ASN A 327 6.54 6.97 -7.62
N ILE A 328 6.23 7.85 -8.57
CA ILE A 328 5.32 7.58 -9.69
C ILE A 328 6.09 6.95 -10.85
N LEU A 329 7.23 7.52 -11.19
CA LEU A 329 8.03 7.06 -12.31
C LEU A 329 8.43 5.59 -12.20
N LEU A 330 8.74 5.10 -10.99
CA LEU A 330 9.17 3.72 -10.78
C LEU A 330 8.09 2.69 -11.14
N PRO A 331 6.87 2.71 -10.58
CA PRO A 331 5.83 1.76 -10.98
C PRO A 331 5.42 1.92 -12.46
N VAL A 332 5.41 3.12 -13.00
CA VAL A 332 5.09 3.38 -14.41
C VAL A 332 6.08 2.69 -15.34
N ILE A 333 7.38 2.93 -15.15
CA ILE A 333 8.39 2.30 -16.03
C ILE A 333 8.45 0.79 -15.84
N MET A 334 8.13 0.28 -14.64
CA MET A 334 8.04 -1.17 -14.39
C MET A 334 6.83 -1.78 -15.10
N SER A 335 5.67 -1.12 -15.12
CA SER A 335 4.49 -1.55 -15.90
C SER A 335 4.80 -1.61 -17.38
N LEU A 336 5.39 -0.55 -17.93
CA LEU A 336 5.78 -0.50 -19.35
C LEU A 336 6.86 -1.55 -19.70
N ALA A 337 7.77 -1.84 -18.77
CA ALA A 337 8.76 -2.92 -18.95
C ALA A 337 8.10 -4.32 -18.97
N ARG A 338 6.98 -4.50 -18.26
CA ARG A 338 6.21 -5.76 -18.33
C ARG A 338 5.43 -5.85 -19.64
N ILE A 339 4.78 -4.78 -20.06
CA ILE A 339 4.09 -4.70 -21.35
C ILE A 339 5.07 -4.95 -22.50
N SER A 340 6.28 -4.36 -22.45
CA SER A 340 7.30 -4.59 -23.46
C SER A 340 7.85 -6.02 -23.53
N ALA A 341 7.61 -6.83 -22.50
CA ALA A 341 7.97 -8.24 -22.48
C ALA A 341 6.86 -9.15 -23.05
N GLY A 342 5.76 -8.58 -23.48
CA GLY A 342 4.67 -9.25 -24.17
C GLY A 342 4.99 -9.66 -25.62
N ASP A 343 3.97 -9.93 -26.41
CA ASP A 343 4.12 -10.21 -27.85
C ASP A 343 4.35 -8.94 -28.67
N ASP A 344 4.61 -9.10 -29.98
CA ASP A 344 4.91 -7.97 -30.86
C ASP A 344 3.75 -7.00 -31.00
N THR A 345 2.51 -7.46 -30.93
CA THR A 345 1.32 -6.61 -30.99
C THR A 345 1.22 -5.73 -29.74
N GLN A 346 1.45 -6.31 -28.58
CA GLN A 346 1.45 -5.61 -27.29
C GLN A 346 2.58 -4.59 -27.19
N VAL A 347 3.78 -4.94 -27.68
CA VAL A 347 4.92 -4.02 -27.77
C VAL A 347 4.62 -2.88 -28.75
N GLN A 348 3.94 -3.16 -29.85
CA GLN A 348 3.60 -2.16 -30.85
C GLN A 348 2.71 -1.06 -30.25
N VAL A 349 1.76 -1.40 -29.38
CA VAL A 349 0.91 -0.41 -28.71
C VAL A 349 1.73 0.66 -27.99
N ILE A 350 2.74 0.29 -27.20
CA ILE A 350 3.55 1.28 -26.47
C ILE A 350 4.48 2.07 -27.40
N VAL A 351 4.94 1.49 -28.50
CA VAL A 351 5.73 2.21 -29.53
C VAL A 351 4.89 3.29 -30.20
N GLU A 352 3.66 2.97 -30.58
CA GLU A 352 2.70 3.91 -31.18
C GLU A 352 2.31 5.05 -30.25
N GLN A 353 2.32 4.82 -28.92
CA GLN A 353 2.11 5.89 -27.93
C GLN A 353 3.34 6.80 -27.74
N GLY A 354 4.41 6.60 -28.49
CA GLY A 354 5.58 7.48 -28.45
C GLY A 354 6.50 7.26 -27.25
N ILE A 355 6.65 6.03 -26.78
CA ILE A 355 7.53 5.69 -25.64
C ILE A 355 9.01 6.01 -25.93
N LEU A 356 9.46 5.89 -27.18
CA LEU A 356 10.88 5.97 -27.55
C LEU A 356 11.55 7.31 -27.17
N PRO A 357 10.97 8.50 -27.47
CA PRO A 357 11.53 9.78 -27.01
C PRO A 357 11.65 9.87 -25.48
N CYS A 358 10.69 9.31 -24.75
CA CYS A 358 10.71 9.31 -23.31
C CYS A 358 11.88 8.45 -22.78
N LEU A 359 12.09 7.26 -23.37
CA LEU A 359 13.22 6.38 -23.00
C LEU A 359 14.57 7.05 -23.26
N ALA A 360 14.75 7.73 -24.41
CA ALA A 360 15.96 8.45 -24.71
C ALA A 360 16.26 9.53 -23.65
N GLN A 361 15.25 10.29 -23.22
CA GLN A 361 15.40 11.28 -22.14
C GLN A 361 15.74 10.64 -20.79
N LEU A 362 15.10 9.51 -20.44
CA LEU A 362 15.38 8.80 -19.20
C LEU A 362 16.81 8.24 -19.15
N LEU A 363 17.34 7.80 -20.28
CA LEU A 363 18.71 7.28 -20.38
C LEU A 363 19.76 8.42 -20.35
N ALA A 364 19.47 9.56 -21.01
CA ALA A 364 20.35 10.70 -21.08
C ALA A 364 20.49 11.46 -19.76
N ARG A 365 19.42 11.57 -18.95
CA ARG A 365 19.40 12.32 -17.70
C ARG A 365 19.93 11.50 -16.52
N ASN A 366 20.22 12.19 -15.40
CA ASN A 366 20.68 11.53 -14.16
C ASN A 366 19.52 10.98 -13.33
N TYR A 367 19.02 9.82 -13.73
CA TYR A 367 18.00 9.06 -12.98
C TYR A 367 18.63 7.91 -12.17
N PRO A 368 17.97 7.42 -11.10
CA PRO A 368 18.41 6.26 -10.34
C PRO A 368 18.65 5.04 -11.24
N LYS A 369 19.65 4.21 -10.88
CA LYS A 369 20.04 3.00 -11.66
C LYS A 369 18.86 2.07 -11.99
N ILE A 370 17.87 1.98 -11.07
CA ILE A 370 16.68 1.13 -11.29
C ILE A 370 15.86 1.62 -12.48
N ILE A 371 15.66 2.94 -12.63
CA ILE A 371 14.93 3.54 -13.74
C ILE A 371 15.65 3.30 -15.05
N LYS A 372 16.97 3.62 -15.09
CA LYS A 372 17.79 3.37 -16.30
C LYS A 372 17.81 1.90 -16.70
N LYS A 373 17.86 0.99 -15.72
CA LYS A 373 17.81 -0.46 -15.98
C LYS A 373 16.49 -0.88 -16.65
N GLN A 374 15.35 -0.34 -16.19
CA GLN A 374 14.07 -0.65 -16.81
C GLN A 374 13.96 -0.01 -18.21
N ALA A 375 14.44 1.22 -18.38
CA ALA A 375 14.50 1.85 -19.70
C ALA A 375 15.32 1.03 -20.70
N CYS A 376 16.52 0.56 -20.32
CA CYS A 376 17.33 -0.34 -21.15
C CYS A 376 16.62 -1.66 -21.44
N LEU A 377 15.86 -2.21 -20.47
CA LEU A 377 15.10 -3.45 -20.68
C LEU A 377 13.99 -3.25 -21.73
N ILE A 378 13.27 -2.14 -21.66
CA ILE A 378 12.24 -1.81 -22.66
C ILE A 378 12.88 -1.68 -24.04
N VAL A 379 13.97 -0.91 -24.17
CA VAL A 379 14.69 -0.76 -25.44
C VAL A 379 15.16 -2.13 -25.96
N SER A 380 15.72 -2.99 -25.11
CA SER A 380 16.14 -4.34 -25.48
C SER A 380 14.97 -5.21 -25.97
N ASN A 381 13.81 -5.11 -25.34
CA ASN A 381 12.62 -5.85 -25.77
C ASN A 381 12.10 -5.36 -27.12
N ILE A 382 12.09 -4.04 -27.36
CA ILE A 382 11.70 -3.44 -28.65
C ILE A 382 12.68 -3.85 -29.75
N THR A 383 13.99 -3.87 -29.47
CA THR A 383 15.01 -4.31 -30.46
C THR A 383 14.95 -5.80 -30.78
N ALA A 384 14.38 -6.61 -29.90
CA ALA A 384 14.13 -8.03 -30.11
C ALA A 384 12.82 -8.33 -30.87
N GLY A 385 12.00 -7.31 -31.11
CA GLY A 385 10.68 -7.42 -31.74
C GLY A 385 10.69 -7.40 -33.26
N SER A 386 9.60 -6.92 -33.87
CA SER A 386 9.39 -6.87 -35.31
C SER A 386 10.35 -5.89 -36.03
N LYS A 387 10.44 -6.02 -37.36
CA LYS A 387 11.25 -5.09 -38.16
C LYS A 387 10.77 -3.63 -38.02
N ASP A 388 9.46 -3.41 -37.94
CA ASP A 388 8.86 -2.09 -37.84
C ASP A 388 9.20 -1.44 -36.48
N GLN A 389 9.23 -2.22 -35.41
CA GLN A 389 9.69 -1.77 -34.08
C GLN A 389 11.17 -1.39 -34.08
N ILE A 390 12.02 -2.21 -34.71
CA ILE A 390 13.45 -1.93 -34.87
C ILE A 390 13.63 -0.67 -35.71
N GLN A 391 12.89 -0.52 -36.82
CA GLN A 391 12.94 0.64 -37.71
C GLN A 391 12.54 1.91 -36.96
N SER A 392 11.46 1.88 -36.17
CA SER A 392 11.01 2.99 -35.35
C SER A 392 12.07 3.47 -34.37
N LEU A 393 12.81 2.52 -33.76
CA LEU A 393 13.91 2.85 -32.87
C LEU A 393 15.11 3.46 -33.62
N MET A 394 15.45 2.94 -34.81
CA MET A 394 16.57 3.44 -35.65
C MET A 394 16.32 4.87 -36.17
N LEU A 395 15.07 5.23 -36.42
CA LEU A 395 14.70 6.58 -36.88
C LEU A 395 14.82 7.63 -35.77
N MET A 396 14.95 7.18 -34.53
CA MET A 396 15.05 8.06 -33.34
C MET A 396 16.48 8.27 -32.85
N LEU A 397 17.39 7.38 -33.19
CA LEU A 397 18.82 7.48 -32.87
C LEU A 397 19.54 8.36 -33.87
#